data_40dbea4406e1d4018dfd734a03835d25
#
_entry.id   40dbea4406e1d4018dfd734a03835d25
#
_cell.length_a   1.000
_cell.length_b   1.000
_cell.length_c   1.000
_cell.angle_alpha   90.00
_cell.angle_beta   90.00
_cell.angle_gamma   90.00
#
_symmetry.space_group_name_H-M   'P 1'
#
loop_
_entity.id
_entity.type
_entity.pdbx_description
1 polymer ?
#
loop_
_entity_poly.entity_id
_entity_poly.type
_entity_poly.pdbx_seq_one_letter_code
_entity_poly.pdbx_strand_id
1 'polypeptide(L)'
;MDKVEILILRNLLFNEEYLRKVIPFIKADYFEDPHQKVLFEEILNFVNEYNQPTTKEVLYIEVEKRQDITDTSFQEITKLISY
;
A
#
# COMPACT_ATOMS: atom_id res chain seq x y z
N MET A 1 14.26 -6.59 6.76
CA MET A 1 13.19 -6.06 5.93
C MET A 1 13.67 -5.90 4.51
N ASP A 2 12.88 -6.29 3.56
CA ASP A 2 13.29 -6.31 2.17
C ASP A 2 13.11 -4.92 1.54
N LYS A 3 14.23 -4.30 1.19
CA LYS A 3 14.22 -2.94 0.63
C LYS A 3 13.56 -2.88 -0.74
N VAL A 4 13.57 -3.97 -1.48
CA VAL A 4 12.95 -4.02 -2.81
C VAL A 4 11.43 -3.88 -2.68
N GLU A 5 10.84 -4.56 -1.71
CA GLU A 5 9.40 -4.49 -1.50
C GLU A 5 8.96 -3.09 -1.10
N ILE A 6 9.75 -2.42 -0.27
CA ILE A 6 9.45 -1.04 0.09
C ILE A 6 9.54 -0.11 -1.12
N LEU A 7 10.55 -0.31 -1.97
CA LEU A 7 10.67 0.48 -3.18
C LEU A 7 9.48 0.29 -4.12
N ILE A 8 9.01 -0.94 -4.24
CA ILE A 8 7.83 -1.23 -5.06
C ILE A 8 6.62 -0.47 -4.53
N LEU A 9 6.38 -0.54 -3.22
CA LEU A 9 5.26 0.16 -2.61
C LEU A 9 5.34 1.67 -2.81
N ARG A 10 6.52 2.24 -2.65
CA ARG A 10 6.70 3.68 -2.84
C ARG A 10 6.46 4.08 -4.29
N ASN A 11 6.93 3.29 -5.24
CA ASN A 11 6.67 3.58 -6.65
C ASN A 11 5.21 3.44 -7.00
N LEU A 12 4.52 2.46 -6.42
CA LEU A 12 3.07 2.33 -6.61
C LEU A 12 2.33 3.56 -6.10
N LEU A 13 2.85 4.19 -5.05
CA LEU A 13 2.21 5.34 -4.43
C LEU A 13 2.51 6.66 -5.15
N PHE A 14 3.74 6.83 -5.63
CA PHE A 14 4.20 8.13 -6.13
C PHE A 14 4.46 8.19 -7.64
N ASN A 15 4.38 7.06 -8.33
CA ASN A 15 4.67 7.00 -9.77
C ASN A 15 3.49 6.35 -10.49
N GLU A 16 2.63 7.16 -11.06
CA GLU A 16 1.41 6.68 -11.70
C GLU A 16 1.70 5.75 -12.89
N GLU A 17 2.71 6.06 -13.67
CA GLU A 17 3.07 5.24 -14.82
C GLU A 17 3.50 3.85 -14.36
N TYR A 18 4.32 3.78 -13.32
CA TYR A 18 4.76 2.52 -12.73
C TYR A 18 3.55 1.74 -12.19
N LEU A 19 2.66 2.42 -11.49
CA LEU A 19 1.46 1.82 -10.93
C LEU A 19 0.65 1.11 -12.01
N ARG A 20 0.38 1.79 -13.11
CA ARG A 20 -0.46 1.25 -14.17
C ARG A 20 0.19 0.08 -14.88
N LYS A 21 1.51 0.06 -14.97
CA LYS A 21 2.24 -1.04 -15.61
C LYS A 21 2.35 -2.26 -14.71
N VAL A 22 2.46 -2.07 -13.41
CA VAL A 22 2.80 -3.15 -12.47
C VAL A 22 1.58 -3.76 -11.82
N ILE A 23 0.54 -2.96 -11.56
CA ILE A 23 -0.62 -3.42 -10.80
C ILE A 23 -1.27 -4.70 -11.38
N PRO A 24 -1.39 -4.89 -12.71
CA PRO A 24 -1.99 -6.12 -13.24
C PRO A 24 -1.16 -7.38 -13.00
N PHE A 25 0.10 -7.24 -12.66
CA PHE A 25 1.02 -8.37 -12.55
C PHE A 25 1.40 -8.71 -11.12
N ILE A 26 1.10 -7.83 -10.15
CA ILE A 26 1.52 -8.01 -8.79
C ILE A 26 0.31 -8.35 -7.92
N LYS A 27 0.49 -9.23 -6.95
CA LYS A 27 -0.57 -9.64 -6.03
C LYS A 27 -0.13 -9.44 -4.61
N ALA A 28 -1.09 -9.37 -3.67
CA ALA A 28 -0.80 -9.20 -2.26
C ALA A 28 0.17 -10.26 -1.73
N ASP A 29 0.09 -11.49 -2.25
CA ASP A 29 0.95 -12.59 -1.81
C ASP A 29 2.43 -12.35 -2.11
N TYR A 30 2.75 -11.42 -3.00
CA TYR A 30 4.14 -11.05 -3.25
C TYR A 30 4.81 -10.51 -1.98
N PHE A 31 4.04 -9.84 -1.13
CA PHE A 31 4.56 -9.23 0.08
C PHE A 31 4.42 -10.21 1.23
N GLU A 32 5.55 -10.58 1.86
CA GLU A 32 5.53 -11.49 3.00
C GLU A 32 5.16 -10.75 4.29
N ASP A 33 5.53 -9.49 4.40
CA ASP A 33 5.26 -8.69 5.58
C ASP A 33 3.77 -8.33 5.63
N PRO A 34 3.07 -8.67 6.72
CA PRO A 34 1.63 -8.38 6.81
C PRO A 34 1.28 -6.89 6.68
N HIS A 35 2.16 -6.01 7.16
CA HIS A 35 1.90 -4.57 7.08
C HIS A 35 2.01 -4.09 5.63
N GLN A 36 2.96 -4.63 4.89
CA GLN A 36 3.13 -4.32 3.48
C GLN A 36 1.94 -4.85 2.67
N LYS A 37 1.45 -6.04 3.01
CA LYS A 37 0.25 -6.60 2.38
C LYS A 37 -0.95 -5.68 2.54
N VAL A 38 -1.18 -5.21 3.76
CA VAL A 38 -2.30 -4.31 4.03
C VAL A 38 -2.18 -3.05 3.18
N LEU A 39 -0.99 -2.48 3.15
CA LEU A 39 -0.75 -1.26 2.38
C LEU A 39 -1.00 -1.49 0.88
N PHE A 40 -0.49 -2.59 0.35
CA PHE A 40 -0.72 -2.92 -1.05
C PHE A 40 -2.20 -3.12 -1.35
N GLU A 41 -2.92 -3.82 -0.46
CA GLU A 41 -4.36 -4.05 -0.65
C GLU A 41 -5.13 -2.74 -0.72
N GLU A 42 -4.79 -1.78 0.13
CA GLU A 42 -5.47 -0.49 0.09
C GLU A 42 -5.15 0.30 -1.17
N ILE A 43 -3.91 0.24 -1.62
CA ILE A 43 -3.53 0.86 -2.90
C ILE A 43 -4.33 0.25 -4.05
N LEU A 44 -4.39 -1.09 -4.08
CA LEU A 44 -5.09 -1.81 -5.14
C LEU A 44 -6.59 -1.51 -5.12
N ASN A 45 -7.20 -1.52 -3.94
CA ASN A 45 -8.63 -1.23 -3.80
C ASN A 45 -8.96 0.17 -4.32
N PHE A 46 -8.13 1.14 -3.99
CA PHE A 46 -8.35 2.52 -4.43
C PHE A 46 -8.27 2.62 -5.96
N VAL A 47 -7.24 2.02 -6.54
CA VAL A 47 -7.06 2.05 -8.00
C VAL A 47 -8.24 1.37 -8.71
N ASN A 48 -8.69 0.23 -8.17
CA ASN A 48 -9.82 -0.48 -8.77
C ASN A 48 -11.12 0.29 -8.68
N GLU A 49 -11.32 1.03 -7.60
CA GLU A 49 -12.55 1.78 -7.38
C GLU A 49 -12.58 3.11 -8.13
N TYR A 50 -11.48 3.83 -8.14
CA TYR A 50 -11.43 5.19 -8.67
C TYR A 50 -10.63 5.34 -9.95
N ASN A 51 -9.92 4.30 -10.37
CA ASN A 51 -9.04 4.30 -11.55
C ASN A 51 -8.01 5.44 -11.51
N GLN A 52 -7.51 5.73 -10.32
CA GLN A 52 -6.52 6.78 -10.07
C GLN A 52 -5.56 6.31 -8.99
N PRO A 53 -4.34 6.85 -8.96
CA PRO A 53 -3.43 6.56 -7.85
C PRO A 53 -3.94 7.19 -6.57
N THR A 54 -3.70 6.51 -5.45
CA THR A 54 -4.08 7.03 -4.13
C THR A 54 -3.02 8.01 -3.63
N THR A 55 -3.29 8.63 -2.47
CA THR A 55 -2.35 9.53 -1.80
C THR A 55 -2.03 8.98 -0.42
N LYS A 56 -0.98 9.53 0.21
CA LYS A 56 -0.65 9.17 1.59
C LYS A 56 -1.84 9.42 2.53
N GLU A 57 -2.47 10.57 2.36
CA GLU A 57 -3.57 10.99 3.23
C GLU A 57 -4.74 10.04 3.15
N VAL A 58 -5.09 9.62 1.95
CA VAL A 58 -6.16 8.65 1.74
C VAL A 58 -5.78 7.30 2.34
N LEU A 59 -4.53 6.88 2.18
CA LEU A 59 -4.08 5.61 2.76
C LEU A 59 -4.17 5.63 4.28
N TYR A 60 -3.79 6.74 4.94
CA TYR A 60 -3.93 6.85 6.39
C TYR A 60 -5.38 6.65 6.81
N ILE A 61 -6.30 7.30 6.10
CA ILE A 61 -7.73 7.22 6.42
C ILE A 61 -8.24 5.79 6.24
N GLU A 62 -7.91 5.16 5.12
CA GLU A 62 -8.41 3.82 4.81
C GLU A 62 -7.83 2.76 5.74
N VAL A 63 -6.56 2.86 6.09
CA VAL A 63 -5.93 1.93 7.03
C VAL A 63 -6.54 2.11 8.41
N GLU A 64 -6.80 3.35 8.84
CA GLU A 64 -7.42 3.63 10.13
C GLU A 64 -8.80 3.01 10.24
N LYS A 65 -9.54 2.92 9.14
CA LYS A 65 -10.88 2.33 9.12
C LYS A 65 -10.88 0.81 9.24
N ARG A 66 -9.75 0.16 8.99
CA ARG A 66 -9.69 -1.30 9.05
C ARG A 66 -9.86 -1.77 10.48
N GLN A 67 -10.68 -2.80 10.68
CA GLN A 67 -10.93 -3.40 11.98
C GLN A 67 -10.07 -4.64 12.23
N ASP A 68 -9.37 -5.09 11.22
CA ASP A 68 -8.55 -6.29 11.28
C ASP A 68 -7.09 -6.03 11.66
N ILE A 69 -6.77 -4.80 12.04
CA ILE A 69 -5.41 -4.43 12.45
C ILE A 69 -5.41 -3.85 13.85
N THR A 70 -4.28 -4.01 14.54
CA THR A 70 -4.08 -3.46 15.87
C THR A 70 -3.49 -2.06 15.79
N ASP A 71 -3.47 -1.33 16.91
CA ASP A 71 -2.82 -0.02 16.97
C ASP A 71 -1.33 -0.12 16.62
N THR A 72 -0.67 -1.18 17.07
CA THR A 72 0.73 -1.39 16.75
C THR A 72 0.93 -1.57 15.25
N SER A 73 0.08 -2.38 14.61
CA SER A 73 0.13 -2.57 13.16
C SER A 73 -0.13 -1.27 12.42
N PHE A 74 -1.09 -0.48 12.89
CA PHE A 74 -1.38 0.82 12.29
C PHE A 74 -0.14 1.72 12.32
N GLN A 75 0.56 1.76 13.45
CA GLN A 75 1.77 2.56 13.56
C GLN A 75 2.88 2.09 12.62
N GLU A 76 3.06 0.78 12.47
CA GLU A 76 4.06 0.24 11.55
C GLU A 76 3.72 0.55 10.09
N ILE A 77 2.45 0.48 9.74
CA ILE A 77 1.99 0.81 8.40
C ILE A 77 2.22 2.30 8.10
N THR A 78 1.91 3.18 9.06
CA THR A 78 2.11 4.62 8.86
C THR A 78 3.59 4.96 8.70
N LYS A 79 4.48 4.23 9.36
CA LYS A 79 5.92 4.40 9.16
C LYS A 79 6.33 4.07 7.73
N LEU A 80 5.77 3.02 7.15
CA LEU A 80 6.05 2.65 5.76
C LEU A 80 5.61 3.75 4.80
N ILE A 81 4.46 4.35 5.04
CA ILE A 81 3.94 5.42 4.20
C ILE A 81 4.80 6.69 4.33
N SER A 82 5.26 6.98 5.54
CA SER A 82 6.03 8.20 5.83
C SER A 82 7.48 8.11 5.41
N TYR A 83 7.97 6.92 5.17
CA TYR A 83 9.38 6.67 4.89
C TYR A 83 9.91 7.37 3.64
#